data_bbc420d3868703f394f84c820279c5ea
#
_entry.id   bbc420d3868703f394f84c820279c5ea
#
_cell.length_a   1.000
_cell.length_b   1.000
_cell.length_c   1.000
_cell.angle_alpha   90.00
_cell.angle_beta   90.00
_cell.angle_gamma   90.00
#
_symmetry.space_group_name_H-M   'P 1'
#
loop_
_entity.id
_entity.type
_entity.pdbx_description
1 polymer ?
#
loop_
_entity_poly.entity_id
_entity_poly.type
_entity_poly.pdbx_seq_one_letter_code
_entity_poly.pdbx_strand_id
1 'polypeptide(L)'
;IRAYTGDKMIEPKLFYDLLIENDVDFFTGVPDSLLKNICAYITDKTDSEHNIIAANEGNAIGLASGYHLATGKTPLVYMQNSGLGNAVNPLLSLAAPEVYGIPILLMIGWRGEPGVKDEPQHVKQGEVMLAMLDAMKIDYEILPNDIEIAKPIIEAMIQQMQESKTQKALIIKKNTFDKYALQGSSVNHYQLSREDAIQTLIGHLDESDIIVSTTGKASRELFESRAAENSGHQRDFLTVGSMGHANQIALGIALKKKNRTVYCFDGDGAALMHTGGIGIIGSYKAANFKHILFNNGSHESVGGQPTIGLEINMAPIAEGFKYKAIFQASSLEEINTLMPRIKAIDGPILFEIKIASSSRADLGRPTIAPKDNKIDFMRFLID
;
A
#
# COMPACT_ATOMS: atom_id res chain seq x y z
N ILE A 1 -26.01 -22.09 -15.76
CA ILE A 1 -24.91 -21.12 -15.83
C ILE A 1 -25.06 -20.38 -17.15
N ARG A 2 -25.68 -19.18 -17.15
CA ARG A 2 -25.71 -18.31 -18.33
C ARG A 2 -24.35 -17.67 -18.50
N ALA A 3 -23.70 -17.89 -19.64
CA ALA A 3 -22.50 -17.14 -20.04
C ALA A 3 -22.90 -15.64 -20.16
N TYR A 4 -22.41 -14.79 -19.29
CA TYR A 4 -22.54 -13.35 -19.40
C TYR A 4 -21.60 -12.86 -20.49
N THR A 5 -22.15 -12.61 -21.68
CA THR A 5 -21.48 -11.91 -22.77
C THR A 5 -22.00 -10.48 -22.81
N GLY A 6 -21.25 -9.54 -22.24
CA GLY A 6 -21.51 -8.11 -22.33
C GLY A 6 -20.47 -7.34 -21.53
N ASP A 7 -19.83 -6.32 -22.16
CA ASP A 7 -18.87 -5.40 -21.56
C ASP A 7 -19.51 -4.41 -20.56
N LYS A 8 -20.53 -4.86 -19.80
CA LYS A 8 -21.23 -4.02 -18.83
C LYS A 8 -20.40 -3.93 -17.58
N MET A 9 -20.12 -2.73 -17.11
CA MET A 9 -19.46 -2.46 -15.83
C MET A 9 -20.43 -1.69 -14.95
N ILE A 10 -20.26 -1.77 -13.64
CA ILE A 10 -21.10 -1.02 -12.68
C ILE A 10 -20.59 0.41 -12.62
N GLU A 11 -21.45 1.38 -12.87
CA GLU A 11 -21.16 2.79 -12.57
C GLU A 11 -20.93 2.95 -11.05
N PRO A 12 -19.78 3.52 -10.61
CA PRO A 12 -19.48 3.68 -9.19
C PRO A 12 -20.58 4.37 -8.38
N LYS A 13 -21.28 5.32 -9.00
CA LYS A 13 -22.43 6.00 -8.40
C LYS A 13 -23.54 5.04 -7.99
N LEU A 14 -23.93 4.13 -8.88
CA LEU A 14 -25.04 3.19 -8.62
C LEU A 14 -24.72 2.23 -7.48
N PHE A 15 -23.47 1.77 -7.40
CA PHE A 15 -23.01 0.92 -6.30
C PHE A 15 -22.98 1.70 -4.97
N TYR A 16 -22.44 2.93 -4.99
CA TYR A 16 -22.41 3.79 -3.81
C TYR A 16 -23.83 4.11 -3.29
N ASP A 17 -24.73 4.52 -4.19
CA ASP A 17 -26.12 4.83 -3.82
C ASP A 17 -26.81 3.61 -3.19
N LEU A 18 -26.58 2.42 -3.75
CA LEU A 18 -27.12 1.17 -3.18
C LEU A 18 -26.60 0.89 -1.77
N LEU A 19 -25.31 1.18 -1.48
CA LEU A 19 -24.76 1.03 -0.13
C LEU A 19 -25.43 2.00 0.84
N ILE A 20 -25.59 3.28 0.44
CA ILE A 20 -26.25 4.30 1.26
C ILE A 20 -27.72 3.94 1.52
N GLU A 21 -28.45 3.45 0.48
CA GLU A 21 -29.84 2.98 0.62
C GLU A 21 -30.00 1.83 1.64
N ASN A 22 -28.92 1.09 1.90
CA ASN A 22 -28.85 -0.02 2.87
C ASN A 22 -28.12 0.33 4.18
N ASP A 23 -28.06 1.62 4.54
CA ASP A 23 -27.43 2.14 5.76
C ASP A 23 -25.92 1.80 5.91
N VAL A 24 -25.23 1.57 4.79
CA VAL A 24 -23.76 1.42 4.76
C VAL A 24 -23.17 2.76 4.32
N ASP A 25 -22.90 3.64 5.28
CA ASP A 25 -22.49 5.03 5.07
C ASP A 25 -21.10 5.37 5.67
N PHE A 26 -20.38 4.39 6.20
CA PHE A 26 -19.02 4.52 6.66
C PHE A 26 -18.08 3.59 5.91
N PHE A 27 -16.99 4.16 5.41
CA PHE A 27 -16.00 3.50 4.57
C PHE A 27 -14.62 3.64 5.19
N THR A 28 -13.85 2.57 5.23
CA THR A 28 -12.44 2.62 5.62
C THR A 28 -11.66 1.53 4.92
N GLY A 29 -10.36 1.66 4.81
CA GLY A 29 -9.54 0.62 4.18
C GLY A 29 -8.22 1.14 3.66
N VAL A 30 -7.53 0.27 2.93
CA VAL A 30 -6.32 0.60 2.19
C VAL A 30 -6.64 0.53 0.69
N PRO A 31 -6.38 1.60 -0.09
CA PRO A 31 -6.72 1.64 -1.51
C PRO A 31 -6.06 0.52 -2.32
N ASP A 32 -6.79 -0.01 -3.31
CA ASP A 32 -6.32 -1.02 -4.26
C ASP A 32 -6.57 -0.60 -5.71
N SER A 33 -5.73 -1.09 -6.61
CA SER A 33 -5.79 -0.77 -8.04
C SER A 33 -7.04 -1.30 -8.75
N LEU A 34 -7.65 -2.41 -8.31
CA LEU A 34 -8.93 -2.91 -8.85
C LEU A 34 -10.11 -2.10 -8.32
N LEU A 35 -9.98 -1.55 -7.11
CA LEU A 35 -11.00 -0.75 -6.43
C LEU A 35 -10.85 0.75 -6.71
N LYS A 36 -9.84 1.18 -7.46
CA LYS A 36 -9.49 2.60 -7.65
C LYS A 36 -10.66 3.48 -8.07
N ASN A 37 -11.54 2.97 -8.95
CA ASN A 37 -12.67 3.74 -9.49
C ASN A 37 -13.75 3.96 -8.42
N ILE A 38 -14.14 2.92 -7.70
CA ILE A 38 -15.13 3.03 -6.62
C ILE A 38 -14.56 3.75 -5.40
N CYS A 39 -13.31 3.50 -5.02
CA CYS A 39 -12.66 4.23 -3.93
C CYS A 39 -12.51 5.73 -4.25
N ALA A 40 -12.21 6.10 -5.50
CA ALA A 40 -12.18 7.49 -5.93
C ALA A 40 -13.57 8.15 -5.79
N TYR A 41 -14.63 7.44 -6.21
CA TYR A 41 -15.99 7.94 -6.07
C TYR A 41 -16.40 8.12 -4.60
N ILE A 42 -16.12 7.12 -3.76
CA ILE A 42 -16.36 7.20 -2.31
C ILE A 42 -15.63 8.41 -1.72
N THR A 43 -14.34 8.60 -2.05
CA THR A 43 -13.53 9.73 -1.55
C THR A 43 -14.12 11.08 -1.96
N ASP A 44 -14.63 11.23 -3.18
CA ASP A 44 -15.24 12.49 -3.66
C ASP A 44 -16.65 12.75 -3.09
N LYS A 45 -17.33 11.72 -2.56
CA LYS A 45 -18.72 11.80 -2.08
C LYS A 45 -18.87 11.79 -0.56
N THR A 46 -17.78 11.52 0.14
CA THR A 46 -17.77 11.46 1.61
C THR A 46 -16.86 12.53 2.19
N ASP A 47 -17.08 12.88 3.44
CA ASP A 47 -16.18 13.68 4.25
C ASP A 47 -15.23 12.80 5.07
N SER A 48 -14.39 13.44 5.87
CA SER A 48 -13.40 12.77 6.72
C SER A 48 -14.00 11.97 7.90
N GLU A 49 -15.27 12.14 8.21
CA GLU A 49 -15.96 11.36 9.25
C GLU A 49 -16.56 10.06 8.67
N HIS A 50 -16.81 10.02 7.36
CA HIS A 50 -17.46 8.89 6.69
C HIS A 50 -16.50 8.06 5.83
N ASN A 51 -15.31 8.55 5.50
CA ASN A 51 -14.30 7.78 4.77
C ASN A 51 -12.91 8.03 5.34
N ILE A 52 -12.34 7.01 5.98
CA ILE A 52 -11.02 7.07 6.60
C ILE A 52 -10.09 6.09 5.89
N ILE A 53 -9.09 6.61 5.18
CA ILE A 53 -8.02 5.79 4.61
C ILE A 53 -7.10 5.35 5.75
N ALA A 54 -7.12 4.07 6.05
CA ALA A 54 -6.38 3.50 7.16
C ALA A 54 -4.89 3.28 6.80
N ALA A 55 -4.03 3.32 7.81
CA ALA A 55 -2.61 3.03 7.62
C ALA A 55 -2.38 1.57 7.18
N ASN A 56 -3.17 0.63 7.70
CA ASN A 56 -3.18 -0.77 7.28
C ASN A 56 -4.58 -1.40 7.46
N GLU A 57 -4.79 -2.58 6.91
CA GLU A 57 -6.08 -3.25 6.89
C GLU A 57 -6.54 -3.69 8.28
N GLY A 58 -5.63 -4.04 9.18
CA GLY A 58 -5.98 -4.35 10.57
C GLY A 58 -6.53 -3.14 11.31
N ASN A 59 -5.96 -1.95 11.09
CA ASN A 59 -6.47 -0.69 11.62
C ASN A 59 -7.85 -0.37 11.03
N ALA A 60 -8.09 -0.68 9.76
CA ALA A 60 -9.39 -0.50 9.13
C ALA A 60 -10.48 -1.34 9.81
N ILE A 61 -10.18 -2.61 10.15
CA ILE A 61 -11.12 -3.45 10.93
C ILE A 61 -11.38 -2.83 12.31
N GLY A 62 -10.36 -2.27 12.97
CA GLY A 62 -10.52 -1.56 14.24
C GLY A 62 -11.43 -0.33 14.13
N LEU A 63 -11.22 0.52 13.11
CA LEU A 63 -12.05 1.70 12.83
C LEU A 63 -13.51 1.30 12.54
N ALA A 64 -13.71 0.30 11.69
CA ALA A 64 -15.02 -0.25 11.35
C ALA A 64 -15.74 -0.79 12.61
N SER A 65 -15.01 -1.49 13.47
CA SER A 65 -15.56 -1.98 14.73
C SER A 65 -15.99 -0.84 15.65
N GLY A 66 -15.17 0.20 15.78
CA GLY A 66 -15.51 1.39 16.56
C GLY A 66 -16.74 2.12 16.04
N TYR A 67 -16.85 2.25 14.71
CA TYR A 67 -18.04 2.84 14.09
C TYR A 67 -19.30 2.01 14.39
N HIS A 68 -19.26 0.69 14.21
CA HIS A 68 -20.39 -0.17 14.54
C HIS A 68 -20.81 -0.05 16.01
N LEU A 69 -19.85 -0.07 16.94
CA LEU A 69 -20.12 0.03 18.37
C LEU A 69 -20.78 1.36 18.74
N ALA A 70 -20.44 2.45 18.04
CA ALA A 70 -21.00 3.77 18.29
C ALA A 70 -22.39 3.98 17.67
N THR A 71 -22.67 3.34 16.53
CA THR A 71 -23.85 3.66 15.70
C THR A 71 -24.83 2.47 15.54
N GLY A 72 -24.38 1.25 15.74
CA GLY A 72 -25.13 0.04 15.42
C GLY A 72 -25.21 -0.28 13.93
N LYS A 73 -24.68 0.60 13.03
CA LYS A 73 -24.71 0.42 11.58
C LYS A 73 -23.60 -0.51 11.09
N THR A 74 -23.71 -0.97 9.85
CA THR A 74 -22.73 -1.83 9.18
C THR A 74 -21.72 -0.98 8.41
N PRO A 75 -20.42 -1.00 8.77
CA PRO A 75 -19.36 -0.33 8.00
C PRO A 75 -18.90 -1.17 6.81
N LEU A 76 -18.30 -0.52 5.81
CA LEU A 76 -17.59 -1.18 4.71
C LEU A 76 -16.09 -1.00 4.87
N VAL A 77 -15.35 -2.12 4.73
CA VAL A 77 -13.87 -2.11 4.71
C VAL A 77 -13.38 -2.57 3.34
N TYR A 78 -12.66 -1.69 2.65
CA TYR A 78 -12.08 -1.99 1.33
C TYR A 78 -10.59 -2.32 1.43
N MET A 79 -10.15 -3.33 0.64
CA MET A 79 -8.74 -3.75 0.61
C MET A 79 -8.40 -4.53 -0.64
N GLN A 80 -7.11 -4.64 -0.95
CA GLN A 80 -6.60 -5.67 -1.85
C GLN A 80 -6.58 -7.01 -1.13
N ASN A 81 -6.74 -8.12 -1.85
CA ASN A 81 -6.65 -9.45 -1.24
C ASN A 81 -5.32 -9.73 -0.50
N SER A 82 -4.23 -9.06 -0.87
CA SER A 82 -2.97 -9.13 -0.11
C SER A 82 -3.07 -8.55 1.29
N GLY A 83 -3.97 -7.60 1.50
CA GLY A 83 -4.24 -6.97 2.80
C GLY A 83 -5.02 -7.85 3.77
N LEU A 84 -5.65 -8.93 3.27
CA LEU A 84 -6.37 -9.87 4.13
C LEU A 84 -5.46 -10.44 5.21
N GLY A 85 -4.17 -10.66 4.90
CA GLY A 85 -3.18 -11.12 5.90
C GLY A 85 -3.06 -10.19 7.11
N ASN A 86 -3.13 -8.88 6.93
CA ASN A 86 -3.12 -7.89 8.01
C ASN A 86 -4.44 -7.86 8.79
N ALA A 87 -5.54 -8.27 8.17
CA ALA A 87 -6.88 -8.24 8.74
C ALA A 87 -7.25 -9.54 9.47
N VAL A 88 -6.56 -10.66 9.24
CA VAL A 88 -6.92 -11.99 9.82
C VAL A 88 -7.08 -11.91 11.33
N ASN A 89 -6.11 -11.34 12.05
CA ASN A 89 -6.19 -11.29 13.52
C ASN A 89 -7.42 -10.49 14.00
N PRO A 90 -7.66 -9.23 13.62
CA PRO A 90 -8.82 -8.50 14.11
C PRO A 90 -10.17 -9.06 13.58
N LEU A 91 -10.21 -9.69 12.41
CA LEU A 91 -11.41 -10.37 11.94
C LEU A 91 -11.78 -11.55 12.87
N LEU A 92 -10.79 -12.36 13.27
CA LEU A 92 -11.03 -13.58 14.06
C LEU A 92 -11.06 -13.32 15.57
N SER A 93 -10.28 -12.39 16.11
CA SER A 93 -10.14 -12.16 17.54
C SER A 93 -10.87 -10.93 18.08
N LEU A 94 -11.49 -10.14 17.19
CA LEU A 94 -12.31 -8.97 17.55
C LEU A 94 -13.70 -9.09 16.93
N ALA A 95 -13.81 -9.10 15.60
CA ALA A 95 -15.09 -8.96 14.91
C ALA A 95 -15.90 -10.24 14.84
N ALA A 96 -15.29 -11.43 14.97
CA ALA A 96 -15.95 -12.72 14.84
C ALA A 96 -17.17 -12.87 15.76
N PRO A 97 -18.20 -13.64 15.34
CA PRO A 97 -19.43 -13.86 16.14
C PRO A 97 -19.15 -14.45 17.51
N GLU A 98 -18.12 -15.29 17.62
CA GLU A 98 -17.70 -15.95 18.85
C GLU A 98 -17.04 -14.96 19.85
N VAL A 99 -16.73 -13.73 19.42
CA VAL A 99 -16.07 -12.71 20.24
C VAL A 99 -17.03 -11.54 20.50
N TYR A 100 -17.14 -10.58 19.57
CA TYR A 100 -18.04 -9.43 19.73
C TYR A 100 -19.17 -9.38 18.71
N GLY A 101 -19.13 -10.21 17.65
CA GLY A 101 -20.18 -10.28 16.64
C GLY A 101 -20.39 -8.94 15.93
N ILE A 102 -19.34 -8.39 15.32
CA ILE A 102 -19.40 -7.09 14.64
C ILE A 102 -19.60 -7.32 13.14
N PRO A 103 -20.76 -6.94 12.57
CA PRO A 103 -20.98 -7.04 11.14
C PRO A 103 -20.11 -6.05 10.37
N ILE A 104 -19.33 -6.53 9.42
CA ILE A 104 -18.46 -5.72 8.55
C ILE A 104 -18.60 -6.22 7.12
N LEU A 105 -18.96 -5.34 6.18
CA LEU A 105 -18.93 -5.65 4.76
C LEU A 105 -17.51 -5.46 4.24
N LEU A 106 -16.84 -6.54 3.86
CA LEU A 106 -15.52 -6.50 3.25
C LEU A 106 -15.65 -6.35 1.73
N MET A 107 -14.99 -5.38 1.13
CA MET A 107 -14.88 -5.22 -0.32
C MET A 107 -13.43 -5.50 -0.73
N ILE A 108 -13.20 -6.68 -1.34
CA ILE A 108 -11.85 -7.20 -1.58
C ILE A 108 -11.55 -7.27 -3.07
N GLY A 109 -10.53 -6.51 -3.52
CA GLY A 109 -10.02 -6.57 -4.87
C GLY A 109 -9.24 -7.87 -5.10
N TRP A 110 -9.67 -8.72 -6.04
CA TRP A 110 -9.05 -10.01 -6.34
C TRP A 110 -7.88 -9.88 -7.31
N ARG A 111 -6.72 -9.50 -6.83
CA ARG A 111 -5.48 -9.55 -7.61
C ARG A 111 -4.98 -10.99 -7.69
N GLY A 112 -4.45 -11.35 -8.86
CA GLY A 112 -3.98 -12.71 -9.11
C GLY A 112 -5.09 -13.74 -9.23
N GLU A 113 -6.28 -13.36 -9.71
CA GLU A 113 -7.36 -14.30 -10.02
C GLU A 113 -6.83 -15.44 -10.89
N PRO A 114 -7.08 -16.73 -10.53
CA PRO A 114 -6.61 -17.86 -11.32
C PRO A 114 -7.07 -17.78 -12.78
N GLY A 115 -6.13 -17.98 -13.71
CA GLY A 115 -6.37 -17.88 -15.16
C GLY A 115 -6.31 -16.45 -15.72
N VAL A 116 -6.17 -15.43 -14.89
CA VAL A 116 -5.99 -14.03 -15.31
C VAL A 116 -4.54 -13.61 -15.13
N LYS A 117 -3.91 -13.05 -16.18
CA LYS A 117 -2.52 -12.56 -16.10
C LYS A 117 -2.44 -11.40 -15.11
N ASP A 118 -1.55 -11.55 -14.14
CA ASP A 118 -1.23 -10.52 -13.15
C ASP A 118 0.27 -10.57 -12.79
N GLU A 119 0.70 -9.70 -11.89
CA GLU A 119 2.09 -9.60 -11.44
C GLU A 119 2.49 -10.76 -10.54
N PRO A 120 3.77 -11.15 -10.51
CA PRO A 120 4.25 -12.33 -9.76
C PRO A 120 3.83 -12.34 -8.28
N GLN A 121 3.84 -11.19 -7.61
CA GLN A 121 3.47 -11.06 -6.19
C GLN A 121 1.99 -11.32 -5.92
N HIS A 122 1.13 -11.23 -6.93
CA HIS A 122 -0.31 -11.43 -6.78
C HIS A 122 -0.75 -12.86 -7.02
N VAL A 123 0.04 -13.65 -7.77
CA VAL A 123 -0.36 -15.01 -8.19
C VAL A 123 -0.76 -15.87 -6.99
N LYS A 124 0.12 -15.99 -5.99
CA LYS A 124 -0.17 -16.83 -4.80
C LYS A 124 -1.29 -16.24 -3.95
N GLN A 125 -1.36 -14.93 -3.82
CA GLN A 125 -2.42 -14.23 -3.09
C GLN A 125 -3.81 -14.50 -3.70
N GLY A 126 -3.90 -14.45 -5.04
CA GLY A 126 -5.15 -14.73 -5.76
C GLY A 126 -5.59 -16.19 -5.65
N GLU A 127 -4.62 -17.11 -5.71
CA GLU A 127 -4.86 -18.56 -5.59
C GLU A 127 -5.46 -18.94 -4.21
N VAL A 128 -4.99 -18.32 -3.12
CA VAL A 128 -5.33 -18.74 -1.77
C VAL A 128 -6.48 -17.96 -1.12
N MET A 129 -6.86 -16.80 -1.68
CA MET A 129 -7.79 -15.87 -1.03
C MET A 129 -9.13 -16.51 -0.63
N LEU A 130 -9.79 -17.20 -1.56
CA LEU A 130 -11.10 -17.80 -1.27
C LEU A 130 -10.99 -18.89 -0.20
N ALA A 131 -9.96 -19.72 -0.27
CA ALA A 131 -9.70 -20.73 0.78
C ALA A 131 -9.37 -20.10 2.15
N MET A 132 -8.77 -18.92 2.19
CA MET A 132 -8.57 -18.17 3.44
C MET A 132 -9.89 -17.68 4.01
N LEU A 133 -10.80 -17.15 3.19
CA LEU A 133 -12.14 -16.75 3.63
C LEU A 133 -12.93 -17.95 4.13
N ASP A 134 -12.89 -19.08 3.42
CA ASP A 134 -13.51 -20.34 3.85
C ASP A 134 -12.97 -20.82 5.21
N ALA A 135 -11.65 -20.78 5.39
CA ALA A 135 -11.01 -21.17 6.66
C ALA A 135 -11.39 -20.25 7.82
N MET A 136 -11.63 -18.97 7.56
CA MET A 136 -12.12 -17.98 8.53
C MET A 136 -13.65 -18.04 8.73
N LYS A 137 -14.35 -18.84 7.95
CA LYS A 137 -15.84 -18.93 7.92
C LYS A 137 -16.49 -17.57 7.58
N ILE A 138 -15.87 -16.81 6.71
CA ILE A 138 -16.41 -15.57 6.17
C ILE A 138 -17.03 -15.88 4.82
N ASP A 139 -18.35 -15.85 4.75
CA ASP A 139 -19.07 -16.04 3.50
C ASP A 139 -18.75 -14.91 2.52
N TYR A 140 -18.71 -15.24 1.24
CA TYR A 140 -18.40 -14.27 0.20
C TYR A 140 -19.24 -14.46 -1.06
N GLU A 141 -19.41 -13.36 -1.79
CA GLU A 141 -20.00 -13.35 -3.13
C GLU A 141 -19.04 -12.65 -4.10
N ILE A 142 -18.91 -13.21 -5.31
CA ILE A 142 -18.21 -12.53 -6.39
C ILE A 142 -19.18 -11.53 -7.01
N LEU A 143 -18.88 -10.24 -6.90
CA LEU A 143 -19.78 -9.18 -7.36
C LEU A 143 -19.98 -9.27 -8.88
N PRO A 144 -21.21 -9.48 -9.35
CA PRO A 144 -21.53 -9.37 -10.78
C PRO A 144 -21.25 -7.95 -11.30
N ASN A 145 -20.87 -7.84 -12.55
CA ASN A 145 -20.61 -6.54 -13.21
C ASN A 145 -21.89 -5.89 -13.80
N ASP A 146 -23.05 -6.31 -13.38
CA ASP A 146 -24.36 -5.72 -13.68
C ASP A 146 -25.07 -5.36 -12.37
N ILE A 147 -25.39 -4.08 -12.18
CA ILE A 147 -25.99 -3.58 -10.94
C ILE A 147 -27.35 -4.22 -10.63
N GLU A 148 -28.15 -4.51 -11.66
CA GLU A 148 -29.47 -5.13 -11.48
C GLU A 148 -29.37 -6.56 -10.92
N ILE A 149 -28.27 -7.24 -11.20
CA ILE A 149 -27.99 -8.56 -10.67
C ILE A 149 -27.29 -8.46 -9.30
N ALA A 150 -26.39 -7.49 -9.16
CA ALA A 150 -25.65 -7.25 -7.92
C ALA A 150 -26.56 -6.77 -6.78
N LYS A 151 -27.56 -5.93 -7.07
CA LYS A 151 -28.45 -5.33 -6.07
C LYS A 151 -29.08 -6.33 -5.10
N PRO A 152 -29.85 -7.35 -5.55
CA PRO A 152 -30.47 -8.30 -4.61
C PRO A 152 -29.44 -9.12 -3.83
N ILE A 153 -28.25 -9.35 -4.38
CA ILE A 153 -27.16 -10.07 -3.68
C ILE A 153 -26.65 -9.22 -2.52
N ILE A 154 -26.36 -7.93 -2.78
CA ILE A 154 -25.83 -6.99 -1.78
C ILE A 154 -26.86 -6.79 -0.65
N GLU A 155 -28.11 -6.54 -1.00
CA GLU A 155 -29.20 -6.36 -0.04
C GLU A 155 -29.35 -7.59 0.87
N ALA A 156 -29.36 -8.80 0.29
CA ALA A 156 -29.43 -10.04 1.05
C ALA A 156 -28.21 -10.25 1.95
N MET A 157 -26.99 -9.91 1.47
CA MET A 157 -25.78 -10.00 2.27
C MET A 157 -25.83 -9.08 3.48
N ILE A 158 -26.21 -7.82 3.29
CA ILE A 158 -26.29 -6.83 4.38
C ILE A 158 -27.33 -7.27 5.41
N GLN A 159 -28.50 -7.69 4.98
CA GLN A 159 -29.51 -8.20 5.89
C GLN A 159 -29.00 -9.40 6.72
N GLN A 160 -28.44 -10.41 6.06
CA GLN A 160 -27.89 -11.58 6.75
C GLN A 160 -26.79 -11.23 7.74
N MET A 161 -25.89 -10.28 7.39
CA MET A 161 -24.84 -9.81 8.29
C MET A 161 -25.42 -9.16 9.54
N GLN A 162 -26.45 -8.34 9.39
CA GLN A 162 -27.13 -7.67 10.51
C GLN A 162 -27.85 -8.67 11.43
N GLU A 163 -28.45 -9.70 10.87
CA GLU A 163 -29.14 -10.75 11.63
C GLU A 163 -28.16 -11.68 12.35
N SER A 164 -27.13 -12.15 11.64
CA SER A 164 -26.18 -13.15 12.17
C SER A 164 -24.99 -12.53 12.93
N LYS A 165 -24.82 -11.20 12.87
CA LYS A 165 -23.68 -10.47 13.44
C LYS A 165 -22.32 -11.00 12.95
N THR A 166 -22.24 -11.29 11.63
CA THR A 166 -21.06 -11.84 10.98
C THR A 166 -20.45 -10.85 9.99
N GLN A 167 -19.24 -11.12 9.55
CA GLN A 167 -18.61 -10.45 8.41
C GLN A 167 -18.98 -11.20 7.13
N LYS A 168 -19.10 -10.47 6.02
CA LYS A 168 -19.21 -11.05 4.67
C LYS A 168 -18.32 -10.29 3.69
N ALA A 169 -17.92 -10.94 2.61
CA ALA A 169 -17.03 -10.33 1.63
C ALA A 169 -17.65 -10.25 0.24
N LEU A 170 -17.56 -9.06 -0.38
CA LEU A 170 -17.77 -8.84 -1.81
C LEU A 170 -16.42 -8.92 -2.51
N ILE A 171 -16.27 -9.88 -3.40
CA ILE A 171 -15.06 -10.11 -4.17
C ILE A 171 -15.14 -9.36 -5.49
N ILE A 172 -14.23 -8.43 -5.70
CA ILE A 172 -14.22 -7.52 -6.84
C ILE A 172 -13.17 -7.98 -7.85
N LYS A 173 -13.63 -8.34 -9.03
CA LYS A 173 -12.78 -8.74 -10.16
C LYS A 173 -12.31 -7.54 -10.97
N LYS A 174 -11.38 -7.79 -11.88
CA LYS A 174 -10.97 -6.78 -12.87
C LYS A 174 -12.16 -6.37 -13.75
N ASN A 175 -12.29 -5.07 -14.00
CA ASN A 175 -13.36 -4.48 -14.82
C ASN A 175 -14.79 -4.63 -14.24
N THR A 176 -14.93 -4.74 -12.92
CA THR A 176 -16.25 -4.69 -12.27
C THR A 176 -16.85 -3.27 -12.31
N PHE A 177 -16.02 -2.24 -12.09
CA PHE A 177 -16.47 -0.86 -12.06
C PHE A 177 -16.05 -0.05 -13.28
N ASP A 178 -16.95 0.80 -13.79
CA ASP A 178 -16.64 1.81 -14.78
C ASP A 178 -15.56 2.79 -14.31
N LYS A 179 -14.94 3.45 -15.29
CA LYS A 179 -13.86 4.41 -15.02
C LYS A 179 -14.41 5.63 -14.26
N TYR A 180 -13.75 5.94 -13.17
CA TYR A 180 -13.95 7.17 -12.43
C TYR A 180 -12.58 7.67 -11.94
N ALA A 181 -12.31 8.95 -12.15
CA ALA A 181 -11.09 9.60 -11.69
C ALA A 181 -11.39 10.49 -10.49
N LEU A 182 -10.54 10.43 -9.47
CA LEU A 182 -10.61 11.29 -8.29
C LEU A 182 -10.62 12.76 -8.73
N GLN A 183 -11.67 13.50 -8.35
CA GLN A 183 -11.85 14.91 -8.73
C GLN A 183 -11.15 15.84 -7.74
N GLY A 184 -11.13 15.48 -6.47
CA GLY A 184 -10.59 16.25 -5.36
C GLY A 184 -9.12 15.93 -5.03
N SER A 185 -8.30 15.41 -5.97
CA SER A 185 -6.91 15.12 -5.66
C SER A 185 -6.18 16.39 -5.21
N SER A 186 -5.74 16.44 -3.96
CA SER A 186 -4.84 17.47 -3.49
C SER A 186 -3.47 17.27 -4.16
N VAL A 187 -3.29 17.88 -5.33
CA VAL A 187 -1.95 18.02 -5.91
C VAL A 187 -1.14 18.82 -4.90
N ASN A 188 -0.14 18.18 -4.31
CA ASN A 188 0.76 18.92 -3.42
C ASN A 188 1.57 19.97 -4.23
N HIS A 189 2.16 20.94 -3.55
CA HIS A 189 2.88 22.04 -4.19
C HIS A 189 4.33 21.70 -4.57
N TYR A 190 4.82 20.51 -4.24
CA TYR A 190 6.19 20.11 -4.54
C TYR A 190 6.38 19.83 -6.04
N GLN A 191 7.55 20.24 -6.56
CA GLN A 191 7.86 20.12 -7.98
C GLN A 191 8.88 19.02 -8.28
N LEU A 192 9.63 18.59 -7.26
CA LEU A 192 10.64 17.54 -7.41
C LEU A 192 9.98 16.20 -7.73
N SER A 193 10.29 15.59 -8.86
CA SER A 193 9.83 14.24 -9.16
C SER A 193 10.59 13.21 -8.33
N ARG A 194 9.96 12.08 -8.05
CA ARG A 194 10.64 10.96 -7.37
C ARG A 194 11.76 10.39 -8.23
N GLU A 195 11.55 10.32 -9.54
CA GLU A 195 12.54 9.84 -10.50
C GLU A 195 13.81 10.68 -10.47
N ASP A 196 13.71 12.02 -10.54
CA ASP A 196 14.85 12.92 -10.46
C ASP A 196 15.56 12.83 -9.09
N ALA A 197 14.78 12.69 -8.01
CA ALA A 197 15.36 12.48 -6.68
C ALA A 197 16.14 11.16 -6.62
N ILE A 198 15.60 10.06 -7.16
CA ILE A 198 16.29 8.75 -7.21
C ILE A 198 17.56 8.86 -8.06
N GLN A 199 17.51 9.44 -9.25
CA GLN A 199 18.68 9.64 -10.12
C GLN A 199 19.78 10.43 -9.42
N THR A 200 19.42 11.51 -8.75
CA THR A 200 20.36 12.32 -7.97
C THR A 200 20.97 11.52 -6.83
N LEU A 201 20.15 10.80 -6.06
CA LEU A 201 20.63 9.97 -4.95
C LEU A 201 21.61 8.90 -5.42
N ILE A 202 21.28 8.13 -6.46
CA ILE A 202 22.18 7.05 -6.94
C ILE A 202 23.50 7.57 -7.48
N GLY A 203 23.54 8.81 -7.99
CA GLY A 203 24.77 9.48 -8.41
C GLY A 203 25.73 9.79 -7.25
N HIS A 204 25.25 9.84 -6.00
CA HIS A 204 26.06 10.02 -4.79
C HIS A 204 26.53 8.71 -4.17
N LEU A 205 25.97 7.56 -4.55
CA LEU A 205 26.24 6.28 -3.90
C LEU A 205 27.54 5.65 -4.40
N ASP A 206 28.23 4.97 -3.49
CA ASP A 206 29.42 4.19 -3.81
C ASP A 206 29.03 2.84 -4.44
N GLU A 207 29.94 2.20 -5.16
CA GLU A 207 29.69 0.90 -5.80
C GLU A 207 29.35 -0.21 -4.81
N SER A 208 29.86 -0.10 -3.58
CA SER A 208 29.61 -1.05 -2.50
C SER A 208 28.27 -0.83 -1.77
N ASP A 209 27.59 0.30 -1.98
CA ASP A 209 26.34 0.62 -1.30
C ASP A 209 25.22 -0.30 -1.75
N ILE A 210 24.31 -0.58 -0.84
CA ILE A 210 23.19 -1.49 -1.02
C ILE A 210 21.91 -0.68 -0.99
N ILE A 211 20.99 -0.93 -1.93
CA ILE A 211 19.63 -0.36 -1.90
C ILE A 211 18.59 -1.47 -1.68
N VAL A 212 17.65 -1.22 -0.77
CA VAL A 212 16.39 -1.94 -0.67
C VAL A 212 15.27 -0.97 -0.95
N SER A 213 14.56 -1.16 -2.06
CA SER A 213 13.50 -0.25 -2.48
C SER A 213 12.12 -0.83 -2.19
N THR A 214 11.21 0.02 -1.74
CA THR A 214 9.81 -0.33 -1.50
C THR A 214 9.09 -0.72 -2.79
N THR A 215 7.98 -1.46 -2.65
CA THR A 215 7.14 -1.85 -3.79
C THR A 215 6.54 -0.63 -4.51
N GLY A 216 6.18 -0.81 -5.76
CA GLY A 216 5.49 0.19 -6.56
C GLY A 216 6.40 1.00 -7.47
N LYS A 217 6.15 2.30 -7.60
CA LYS A 217 6.84 3.16 -8.58
C LYS A 217 8.30 3.42 -8.24
N ALA A 218 8.65 3.52 -6.95
CA ALA A 218 10.04 3.74 -6.53
C ALA A 218 10.99 2.65 -7.04
N SER A 219 10.61 1.38 -6.94
CA SER A 219 11.39 0.26 -7.50
C SER A 219 11.48 0.29 -9.02
N ARG A 220 10.45 0.77 -9.70
CA ARG A 220 10.45 0.89 -11.18
C ARG A 220 11.36 2.01 -11.65
N GLU A 221 11.27 3.18 -11.03
CA GLU A 221 12.11 4.34 -11.33
C GLU A 221 13.57 4.05 -11.03
N LEU A 222 13.88 3.38 -9.91
CA LEU A 222 15.23 2.91 -9.60
C LEU A 222 15.75 1.95 -10.68
N PHE A 223 14.92 0.98 -11.10
CA PHE A 223 15.30 0.02 -12.15
C PHE A 223 15.64 0.71 -13.46
N GLU A 224 14.79 1.64 -13.92
CA GLU A 224 15.02 2.35 -15.18
C GLU A 224 16.21 3.33 -15.08
N SER A 225 16.40 3.99 -13.95
CA SER A 225 17.57 4.86 -13.72
C SER A 225 18.88 4.07 -13.81
N ARG A 226 18.93 2.87 -13.20
CA ARG A 226 20.11 1.98 -13.34
C ARG A 226 20.33 1.50 -14.78
N ALA A 227 19.24 1.19 -15.49
CA ALA A 227 19.33 0.79 -16.88
C ALA A 227 19.86 1.91 -17.76
N ALA A 228 19.44 3.15 -17.56
CA ALA A 228 19.92 4.32 -18.27
C ALA A 228 21.41 4.58 -18.04
N GLU A 229 21.91 4.33 -16.83
CA GLU A 229 23.34 4.46 -16.49
C GLU A 229 24.20 3.26 -16.91
N ASN A 230 23.59 2.17 -17.38
CA ASN A 230 24.26 0.88 -17.60
C ASN A 230 25.01 0.34 -16.35
N SER A 231 24.50 0.65 -15.14
CA SER A 231 25.18 0.37 -13.89
C SER A 231 24.80 -1.00 -13.25
N GLY A 232 23.94 -1.75 -13.92
CA GLY A 232 23.44 -3.06 -13.46
C GLY A 232 22.46 -2.93 -12.27
N HIS A 233 21.82 -4.05 -11.93
CA HIS A 233 20.78 -4.10 -10.87
C HIS A 233 21.17 -4.95 -9.65
N GLN A 234 22.37 -5.51 -9.63
CA GLN A 234 22.80 -6.50 -8.62
C GLN A 234 22.87 -5.93 -7.20
N ARG A 235 23.03 -4.61 -7.03
CA ARG A 235 23.09 -3.94 -5.74
C ARG A 235 21.76 -3.44 -5.20
N ASP A 236 20.68 -3.65 -5.97
CA ASP A 236 19.35 -3.17 -5.64
C ASP A 236 18.39 -4.35 -5.39
N PHE A 237 17.81 -4.44 -4.20
CA PHE A 237 16.72 -5.36 -3.91
C PHE A 237 15.39 -4.66 -4.16
N LEU A 238 14.73 -5.03 -5.26
CA LEU A 238 13.49 -4.40 -5.71
C LEU A 238 12.31 -5.18 -5.15
N THR A 239 11.71 -4.71 -4.06
CA THR A 239 10.51 -5.39 -3.53
C THR A 239 9.34 -5.20 -4.48
N VAL A 240 8.68 -6.29 -4.86
CA VAL A 240 7.53 -6.27 -5.77
C VAL A 240 6.18 -6.26 -5.06
N GLY A 241 6.17 -6.67 -3.80
CA GLY A 241 4.99 -6.70 -2.93
C GLY A 241 5.37 -6.41 -1.49
N SER A 242 4.54 -6.85 -0.53
CA SER A 242 4.83 -6.71 0.90
C SER A 242 5.10 -5.26 1.33
N MET A 243 4.17 -4.36 0.98
CA MET A 243 4.24 -2.94 1.33
C MET A 243 4.50 -2.75 2.83
N GLY A 244 5.35 -1.79 3.18
CA GLY A 244 5.70 -1.47 4.55
C GLY A 244 6.82 -2.33 5.18
N HIS A 245 7.40 -3.30 4.45
CA HIS A 245 8.44 -4.19 4.97
C HIS A 245 9.85 -3.93 4.43
N ALA A 246 10.02 -3.05 3.44
CA ALA A 246 11.33 -2.76 2.85
C ALA A 246 12.34 -2.29 3.90
N ASN A 247 11.92 -1.46 4.85
CA ASN A 247 12.76 -0.96 5.92
C ASN A 247 13.26 -2.08 6.88
N GLN A 248 12.46 -3.13 7.11
CA GLN A 248 12.88 -4.26 7.93
C GLN A 248 13.81 -5.21 7.16
N ILE A 249 13.61 -5.39 5.87
CA ILE A 249 14.53 -6.11 4.99
C ILE A 249 15.90 -5.40 4.99
N ALA A 250 15.90 -4.08 4.81
CA ALA A 250 17.10 -3.26 4.84
C ALA A 250 17.82 -3.32 6.19
N LEU A 251 17.09 -3.28 7.32
CA LEU A 251 17.67 -3.45 8.65
C LEU A 251 18.34 -4.82 8.81
N GLY A 252 17.66 -5.90 8.40
CA GLY A 252 18.22 -7.25 8.45
C GLY A 252 19.55 -7.37 7.70
N ILE A 253 19.66 -6.72 6.54
CA ILE A 253 20.89 -6.65 5.75
C ILE A 253 21.95 -5.79 6.46
N ALA A 254 21.61 -4.60 6.93
CA ALA A 254 22.51 -3.68 7.61
C ALA A 254 23.19 -4.31 8.83
N LEU A 255 22.43 -5.07 9.61
CA LEU A 255 22.96 -5.78 10.79
C LEU A 255 23.98 -6.86 10.44
N LYS A 256 23.98 -7.40 9.22
CA LYS A 256 24.89 -8.45 8.75
C LYS A 256 26.02 -7.93 7.87
N LYS A 257 25.80 -6.82 7.17
CA LYS A 257 26.78 -6.20 6.27
C LYS A 257 27.29 -4.87 6.85
N LYS A 258 27.86 -4.92 8.05
CA LYS A 258 28.25 -3.74 8.86
C LYS A 258 29.22 -2.79 8.17
N ASN A 259 30.01 -3.29 7.22
CA ASN A 259 31.05 -2.51 6.50
C ASN A 259 30.49 -1.89 5.18
N ARG A 260 29.21 -2.06 4.89
CA ARG A 260 28.57 -1.54 3.69
C ARG A 260 27.36 -0.70 4.09
N THR A 261 27.17 0.44 3.44
CA THR A 261 25.98 1.28 3.70
C THR A 261 24.74 0.66 3.06
N VAL A 262 23.67 0.64 3.81
CA VAL A 262 22.36 0.15 3.33
C VAL A 262 21.36 1.30 3.29
N TYR A 263 20.91 1.64 2.09
CA TYR A 263 19.87 2.62 1.85
C TYR A 263 18.53 1.90 1.71
N CYS A 264 17.54 2.32 2.50
CA CYS A 264 16.16 1.92 2.32
C CYS A 264 15.42 3.02 1.59
N PHE A 265 14.98 2.78 0.35
CA PHE A 265 14.12 3.68 -0.41
C PHE A 265 12.67 3.32 -0.09
N ASP A 266 12.01 4.15 0.72
CA ASP A 266 10.65 3.90 1.22
C ASP A 266 9.69 5.00 0.77
N GLY A 267 8.40 4.72 0.79
CA GLY A 267 7.34 5.70 0.55
C GLY A 267 6.58 6.02 1.84
N ASP A 268 5.96 7.19 1.90
CA ASP A 268 5.19 7.64 3.06
C ASP A 268 4.07 6.64 3.46
N GLY A 269 3.25 6.20 2.50
CA GLY A 269 2.22 5.20 2.77
C GLY A 269 2.78 3.86 3.25
N ALA A 270 3.94 3.42 2.72
CA ALA A 270 4.60 2.19 3.14
C ALA A 270 5.21 2.32 4.55
N ALA A 271 5.85 3.44 4.85
CA ALA A 271 6.40 3.72 6.18
C ALA A 271 5.30 3.81 7.25
N LEU A 272 4.15 4.42 6.90
CA LEU A 272 2.99 4.54 7.78
C LEU A 272 2.32 3.19 8.05
N MET A 273 2.30 2.30 7.07
CA MET A 273 1.62 0.99 7.18
C MET A 273 2.14 0.18 8.37
N HIS A 274 3.43 0.21 8.63
CA HIS A 274 4.08 -0.52 9.72
C HIS A 274 5.07 0.36 10.48
N THR A 275 4.63 1.53 10.94
CA THR A 275 5.44 2.54 11.63
C THR A 275 6.22 1.99 12.83
N GLY A 276 5.71 0.98 13.53
CA GLY A 276 6.45 0.30 14.60
C GLY A 276 7.80 -0.29 14.16
N GLY A 277 7.93 -0.67 12.90
CA GLY A 277 9.20 -1.13 12.31
C GLY A 277 10.27 -0.03 12.31
N ILE A 278 9.89 1.22 12.09
CA ILE A 278 10.80 2.38 12.15
C ILE A 278 11.38 2.52 13.57
N GLY A 279 10.57 2.30 14.60
CA GLY A 279 11.04 2.29 16.00
C GLY A 279 12.06 1.18 16.27
N ILE A 280 11.89 0.00 15.67
CA ILE A 280 12.87 -1.09 15.77
C ILE A 280 14.23 -0.67 15.16
N ILE A 281 14.23 -0.01 13.99
CA ILE A 281 15.45 0.49 13.35
C ILE A 281 16.23 1.40 14.30
N GLY A 282 15.58 2.38 14.89
CA GLY A 282 16.22 3.30 15.85
C GLY A 282 16.72 2.59 17.11
N SER A 283 15.99 1.60 17.60
CA SER A 283 16.39 0.80 18.77
C SER A 283 17.67 -0.01 18.53
N TYR A 284 17.83 -0.58 17.33
CA TYR A 284 19.00 -1.38 16.96
C TYR A 284 20.23 -0.54 16.58
N LYS A 285 20.08 0.77 16.34
CA LYS A 285 21.17 1.73 16.10
C LYS A 285 22.16 1.28 15.03
N ALA A 286 21.66 0.71 13.92
CA ALA A 286 22.51 0.26 12.82
C ALA A 286 23.23 1.48 12.19
N ALA A 287 24.55 1.59 12.43
CA ALA A 287 25.35 2.75 12.02
C ALA A 287 25.40 2.95 10.50
N ASN A 288 25.25 1.89 9.75
CA ASN A 288 25.30 1.86 8.29
C ASN A 288 23.91 1.96 7.63
N PHE A 289 22.83 2.26 8.37
CA PHE A 289 21.47 2.32 7.85
C PHE A 289 21.06 3.75 7.49
N LYS A 290 20.59 3.95 6.24
CA LYS A 290 20.10 5.21 5.72
C LYS A 290 18.67 5.03 5.20
N HIS A 291 17.68 5.60 5.87
CA HIS A 291 16.27 5.54 5.50
C HIS A 291 15.93 6.77 4.64
N ILE A 292 15.72 6.59 3.37
CA ILE A 292 15.28 7.61 2.42
C ILE A 292 13.77 7.49 2.28
N LEU A 293 13.03 8.48 2.71
CA LEU A 293 11.58 8.50 2.71
C LEU A 293 11.07 9.46 1.62
N PHE A 294 10.55 8.93 0.53
CA PHE A 294 9.88 9.71 -0.50
C PHE A 294 8.44 9.99 -0.07
N ASN A 295 8.15 11.26 0.24
CA ASN A 295 6.85 11.68 0.74
C ASN A 295 6.13 12.53 -0.29
N ASN A 296 5.11 11.94 -0.94
CA ASN A 296 4.23 12.65 -1.87
C ASN A 296 2.81 12.86 -1.33
N GLY A 297 2.50 12.36 -0.14
CA GLY A 297 1.17 12.44 0.48
C GLY A 297 0.09 11.65 -0.26
N SER A 298 0.46 10.61 -1.04
CA SER A 298 -0.51 9.94 -1.92
C SER A 298 -0.21 8.46 -2.14
N HIS A 299 -1.27 7.66 -2.20
CA HIS A 299 -1.27 6.28 -2.71
C HIS A 299 -1.25 6.26 -4.25
N GLU A 300 -0.25 6.88 -4.85
CA GLU A 300 -0.15 7.15 -6.28
C GLU A 300 -0.30 5.91 -7.17
N SER A 301 0.21 4.76 -6.76
CA SER A 301 0.19 3.53 -7.57
C SER A 301 -1.18 2.84 -7.64
N VAL A 302 -2.12 3.22 -6.80
CA VAL A 302 -3.43 2.54 -6.64
C VAL A 302 -4.65 3.46 -6.77
N GLY A 303 -4.45 4.70 -7.25
CA GLY A 303 -5.57 5.60 -7.54
C GLY A 303 -5.39 7.04 -7.06
N GLY A 304 -4.30 7.34 -6.34
CA GLY A 304 -3.95 8.70 -5.93
C GLY A 304 -4.70 9.23 -4.71
N GLN A 305 -5.36 8.35 -3.94
CA GLN A 305 -5.98 8.73 -2.67
C GLN A 305 -4.93 9.27 -1.71
N PRO A 306 -5.29 10.24 -0.84
CA PRO A 306 -4.34 10.86 0.06
C PRO A 306 -3.81 9.88 1.13
N THR A 307 -2.56 10.10 1.53
CA THR A 307 -2.02 9.62 2.81
C THR A 307 -1.93 10.80 3.78
N ILE A 308 -1.74 10.52 5.05
CA ILE A 308 -1.44 11.57 6.05
C ILE A 308 0.05 11.98 6.03
N GLY A 309 0.85 11.48 5.07
CA GLY A 309 2.30 11.66 5.03
C GLY A 309 2.76 13.12 5.03
N LEU A 310 2.02 14.02 4.37
CA LEU A 310 2.32 15.46 4.38
C LEU A 310 1.65 16.23 5.53
N GLU A 311 0.67 15.64 6.22
CA GLU A 311 -0.02 16.25 7.35
C GLU A 311 0.74 16.04 8.67
N ILE A 312 1.50 14.94 8.78
CA ILE A 312 2.30 14.63 9.96
C ILE A 312 3.73 15.14 9.81
N ASN A 313 4.41 15.36 10.93
CA ASN A 313 5.84 15.67 10.94
C ASN A 313 6.64 14.41 11.29
N MET A 314 7.31 13.83 10.27
CA MET A 314 8.13 12.62 10.46
C MET A 314 9.40 12.86 11.28
N ALA A 315 9.92 14.08 11.34
CA ALA A 315 11.16 14.37 12.03
C ALA A 315 11.08 14.09 13.54
N PRO A 316 10.12 14.67 14.34
CA PRO A 316 10.02 14.35 15.76
C PRO A 316 9.61 12.89 16.02
N ILE A 317 8.91 12.23 15.10
CA ILE A 317 8.59 10.80 15.20
C ILE A 317 9.89 9.97 15.13
N ALA A 318 10.73 10.24 14.14
CA ALA A 318 12.01 9.55 13.97
C ALA A 318 12.98 9.87 15.13
N GLU A 319 12.97 11.10 15.64
CA GLU A 319 13.72 11.48 16.84
C GLU A 319 13.24 10.68 18.08
N GLY A 320 11.94 10.60 18.31
CA GLY A 320 11.36 9.77 19.36
C GLY A 320 11.70 8.28 19.21
N PHE A 321 11.82 7.80 17.99
CA PHE A 321 12.30 6.46 17.65
C PHE A 321 13.85 6.31 17.69
N LYS A 322 14.58 7.35 18.13
CA LYS A 322 16.03 7.34 18.34
C LYS A 322 16.86 7.21 17.05
N TYR A 323 16.35 7.75 15.93
CA TYR A 323 17.21 8.00 14.79
C TYR A 323 18.31 9.00 15.18
N LYS A 324 19.52 8.76 14.71
CA LYS A 324 20.69 9.54 15.11
C LYS A 324 20.72 10.93 14.47
N ALA A 325 20.22 11.03 13.25
CA ALA A 325 20.07 12.30 12.53
C ALA A 325 18.88 12.24 11.57
N ILE A 326 18.30 13.40 11.32
CA ILE A 326 17.13 13.56 10.47
C ILE A 326 17.43 14.72 9.50
N PHE A 327 17.14 14.50 8.23
CA PHE A 327 17.31 15.48 7.15
C PHE A 327 16.02 15.58 6.36
N GLN A 328 15.79 16.73 5.76
CA GLN A 328 14.65 16.99 4.87
C GLN A 328 15.14 17.73 3.63
N ALA A 329 14.54 17.43 2.47
CA ALA A 329 14.75 18.12 1.21
C ALA A 329 13.44 18.15 0.40
N SER A 330 13.38 19.13 -0.51
CA SER A 330 12.28 19.28 -1.48
C SER A 330 12.79 19.70 -2.86
N SER A 331 14.11 19.77 -3.03
CA SER A 331 14.78 20.16 -4.29
C SER A 331 16.04 19.33 -4.53
N LEU A 332 16.48 19.27 -5.78
CA LEU A 332 17.75 18.63 -6.17
C LEU A 332 18.97 19.30 -5.52
N GLU A 333 18.93 20.62 -5.38
CA GLU A 333 20.02 21.38 -4.74
C GLU A 333 20.20 20.97 -3.28
N GLU A 334 19.07 20.83 -2.53
CA GLU A 334 19.09 20.39 -1.15
C GLU A 334 19.61 18.95 -1.04
N ILE A 335 19.18 18.03 -1.93
CA ILE A 335 19.69 16.66 -1.97
C ILE A 335 21.20 16.65 -2.17
N ASN A 336 21.70 17.38 -3.19
CA ASN A 336 23.13 17.48 -3.50
C ASN A 336 23.93 18.05 -2.33
N THR A 337 23.38 19.02 -1.62
CA THR A 337 24.01 19.64 -0.44
C THR A 337 24.07 18.69 0.77
N LEU A 338 23.00 17.93 0.98
CA LEU A 338 22.87 17.08 2.18
C LEU A 338 23.53 15.71 2.04
N MET A 339 23.57 15.13 0.84
CA MET A 339 24.08 13.75 0.66
C MET A 339 25.52 13.54 1.15
N PRO A 340 26.48 14.46 0.92
CA PRO A 340 27.83 14.31 1.49
C PRO A 340 27.82 14.20 3.03
N ARG A 341 26.98 14.98 3.71
CA ARG A 341 26.80 14.89 5.17
C ARG A 341 26.15 13.58 5.60
N ILE A 342 25.09 13.16 4.90
CA ILE A 342 24.37 11.91 5.18
C ILE A 342 25.31 10.72 5.05
N LYS A 343 26.18 10.71 4.06
CA LYS A 343 27.19 9.65 3.88
C LYS A 343 28.21 9.62 5.03
N ALA A 344 28.63 10.77 5.50
CA ALA A 344 29.69 10.90 6.53
C ALA A 344 29.23 10.58 7.96
N ILE A 345 27.94 10.64 8.25
CA ILE A 345 27.38 10.43 9.61
C ILE A 345 26.92 8.98 9.75
N ASP A 346 27.26 8.33 10.87
CA ASP A 346 26.68 7.04 11.22
C ASP A 346 25.16 7.12 11.42
N GLY A 347 24.46 6.06 11.01
CA GLY A 347 23.01 5.91 11.15
C GLY A 347 22.56 5.42 12.54
N PRO A 348 21.27 5.07 12.65
CA PRO A 348 20.29 5.20 11.58
C PRO A 348 19.96 6.67 11.27
N ILE A 349 19.85 7.00 9.99
CA ILE A 349 19.46 8.33 9.53
C ILE A 349 18.11 8.24 8.82
N LEU A 350 17.23 9.20 9.08
CA LEU A 350 16.07 9.47 8.23
C LEU A 350 16.37 10.66 7.32
N PHE A 351 16.15 10.47 6.03
CA PHE A 351 16.16 11.54 5.04
C PHE A 351 14.82 11.59 4.33
N GLU A 352 13.95 12.49 4.76
CA GLU A 352 12.66 12.73 4.13
C GLU A 352 12.83 13.64 2.93
N ILE A 353 12.36 13.20 1.75
CA ILE A 353 12.34 13.98 0.52
C ILE A 353 10.90 14.21 0.11
N LYS A 354 10.47 15.46 0.16
CA LYS A 354 9.12 15.86 -0.26
C LYS A 354 9.09 16.03 -1.77
N ILE A 355 8.20 15.27 -2.41
CA ILE A 355 8.15 15.14 -3.87
C ILE A 355 6.74 15.40 -4.41
N ALA A 356 6.65 15.66 -5.71
CA ALA A 356 5.39 15.75 -6.43
C ALA A 356 4.61 14.43 -6.37
N SER A 357 3.28 14.51 -6.40
CA SER A 357 2.38 13.35 -6.40
C SER A 357 2.13 12.76 -7.79
N SER A 358 3.06 12.92 -8.71
CA SER A 358 2.96 12.44 -10.09
C SER A 358 4.22 11.68 -10.52
N SER A 359 4.03 10.75 -11.45
CA SER A 359 5.09 10.06 -12.17
C SER A 359 4.78 10.06 -13.66
N ARG A 360 5.78 9.85 -14.50
CA ARG A 360 5.58 9.77 -15.94
C ARG A 360 4.67 8.59 -16.32
N ALA A 361 3.86 8.78 -17.38
CA ALA A 361 2.83 7.82 -17.77
C ALA A 361 3.41 6.53 -18.39
N ASP A 362 4.60 6.61 -19.00
CA ASP A 362 5.28 5.54 -19.69
C ASP A 362 6.26 4.74 -18.81
N LEU A 363 6.26 4.97 -17.48
CA LEU A 363 7.09 4.25 -16.53
C LEU A 363 6.86 2.74 -16.63
N GLY A 364 7.89 2.02 -17.05
CA GLY A 364 7.88 0.57 -17.24
C GLY A 364 7.87 -0.22 -15.93
N ARG A 365 8.11 -1.49 -16.07
CA ARG A 365 8.29 -2.42 -14.94
C ARG A 365 9.64 -3.10 -15.04
N PRO A 366 10.27 -3.49 -13.92
CA PRO A 366 11.47 -4.30 -13.96
C PRO A 366 11.29 -5.52 -14.86
N THR A 367 12.22 -5.72 -15.78
CA THR A 367 12.22 -6.85 -16.70
C THR A 367 12.91 -8.09 -16.12
N ILE A 368 13.61 -7.92 -15.01
CA ILE A 368 14.22 -8.99 -14.23
C ILE A 368 13.16 -9.69 -13.37
N ALA A 369 13.11 -11.02 -13.39
CA ALA A 369 12.22 -11.76 -12.50
C ALA A 369 12.66 -11.60 -11.02
N PRO A 370 11.73 -11.55 -10.06
CA PRO A 370 12.09 -11.36 -8.63
C PRO A 370 13.05 -12.42 -8.09
N LYS A 371 12.97 -13.66 -8.59
CA LYS A 371 13.89 -14.73 -8.21
C LYS A 371 15.31 -14.47 -8.70
N ASP A 372 15.46 -13.95 -9.91
CA ASP A 372 16.77 -13.64 -10.50
C ASP A 372 17.37 -12.40 -9.82
N ASN A 373 16.58 -11.35 -9.61
CA ASN A 373 17.02 -10.20 -8.80
C ASN A 373 17.54 -10.65 -7.43
N LYS A 374 16.84 -11.55 -6.73
CA LYS A 374 17.31 -12.09 -5.45
C LYS A 374 18.66 -12.80 -5.59
N ILE A 375 18.85 -13.63 -6.61
CA ILE A 375 20.10 -14.40 -6.81
C ILE A 375 21.27 -13.44 -7.06
N ASP A 376 21.11 -12.49 -7.95
CA ASP A 376 22.15 -11.51 -8.30
C ASP A 376 22.48 -10.60 -7.10
N PHE A 377 21.47 -10.15 -6.39
CA PHE A 377 21.63 -9.38 -5.17
C PHE A 377 22.38 -10.16 -4.08
N MET A 378 22.04 -11.44 -3.87
CA MET A 378 22.76 -12.27 -2.88
C MET A 378 24.22 -12.49 -3.27
N ARG A 379 24.55 -12.67 -4.54
CA ARG A 379 25.94 -12.74 -5.01
C ARG A 379 26.68 -11.46 -4.69
N PHE A 380 26.13 -10.32 -5.05
CA PHE A 380 26.69 -9.01 -4.73
C PHE A 380 26.90 -8.79 -3.22
N LEU A 381 26.07 -9.37 -2.37
CA LEU A 381 26.24 -9.27 -0.93
C LEU A 381 27.37 -10.16 -0.39
N ILE A 382 27.77 -11.22 -1.09
CA ILE A 382 28.83 -12.14 -0.66
C ILE A 382 30.21 -11.57 -1.01
N ASP A 383 30.32 -10.97 -2.19
CA ASP A 383 31.53 -10.31 -2.67
C ASP A 383 31.82 -9.01 -1.90
#